data_c123ef8dcbd07e5ba93056c8d012d444
#
_entry.id   c123ef8dcbd07e5ba93056c8d012d444
#
_cell.length_a   1.000
_cell.length_b   1.000
_cell.length_c   1.000
_cell.angle_alpha   90.00
_cell.angle_beta   90.00
_cell.angle_gamma   90.00
#
_symmetry.space_group_name_H-M   'P 1'
#
loop_
_entity.id
_entity.type
_entity.pdbx_description
1 polymer ?
#
loop_
_entity_poly.entity_id
_entity_poly.type
_entity_poly.pdbx_seq_one_letter_code
_entity_poly.pdbx_strand_id
1 'polypeptide(L)'
;MAYIGNFPTSPGFQAVKFEMNNTVKQTATASGRIIRSTNATTLWSGTLQFPPMTLAEFLPIKGFLARCKGGLNEFDVVIPTVSQNSKGYSDDTSVSLTVTSAAAAGATSISVNSPLTNTTILNPGDTIRFDNHTKVYIVTDSEGVTTDGSGNATINFEPELVTAVDARDSSGGPLIQLAEVPFRMILTNEVQEMTYRTDGLVQYELDVIEVL
;
A
#
# COMPACT_ATOMS: atom_id res chain seq x y z
N MET A 1 -4.38 -13.76 14.57
CA MET A 1 -4.88 -12.73 13.64
C MET A 1 -5.41 -13.46 12.43
N ALA A 2 -6.52 -13.03 11.87
CA ALA A 2 -7.09 -13.63 10.68
C ALA A 2 -7.32 -12.53 9.62
N TYR A 3 -7.05 -12.87 8.37
CA TYR A 3 -7.42 -12.04 7.23
C TYR A 3 -8.93 -12.16 6.98
N ILE A 4 -9.63 -11.03 6.91
CA ILE A 4 -11.09 -11.00 6.79
C ILE A 4 -11.63 -10.52 5.43
N GLY A 5 -10.73 -10.28 4.47
CA GLY A 5 -11.08 -9.83 3.12
C GLY A 5 -10.92 -8.33 2.92
N ASN A 6 -11.45 -7.84 1.81
CA ASN A 6 -11.34 -6.44 1.43
C ASN A 6 -12.35 -5.58 2.17
N PHE A 7 -11.95 -4.35 2.49
CA PHE A 7 -12.83 -3.33 3.06
C PHE A 7 -13.94 -2.97 2.04
N PRO A 8 -15.19 -2.72 2.47
CA PRO A 8 -16.27 -2.32 1.57
C PRO A 8 -15.93 -1.04 0.80
N THR A 9 -16.12 -1.05 -0.51
CA THR A 9 -15.82 0.09 -1.39
C THR A 9 -16.96 1.09 -1.54
N SER A 10 -18.14 0.78 -1.01
CA SER A 10 -19.34 1.64 -1.06
C SER A 10 -19.88 1.87 0.36
N PRO A 11 -20.19 3.13 0.73
CA PRO A 11 -19.83 4.36 0.01
C PRO A 11 -18.32 4.58 -0.01
N GLY A 12 -17.82 5.30 -1.02
CA GLY A 12 -16.41 5.67 -1.10
C GLY A 12 -15.99 6.63 0.02
N PHE A 13 -14.68 6.84 0.18
CA PHE A 13 -14.16 7.80 1.15
C PHE A 13 -14.39 9.24 0.69
N GLN A 14 -14.78 10.12 1.61
CA GLN A 14 -14.87 11.57 1.37
C GLN A 14 -13.49 12.22 1.42
N ALA A 15 -12.67 11.81 2.36
CA ALA A 15 -11.31 12.28 2.52
C ALA A 15 -10.42 11.15 3.07
N VAL A 16 -9.18 11.16 2.67
CA VAL A 16 -8.16 10.24 3.15
C VAL A 16 -6.94 11.06 3.57
N LYS A 17 -6.57 10.95 4.83
CA LYS A 17 -5.28 11.41 5.33
C LYS A 17 -4.38 10.17 5.41
N PHE A 18 -3.29 10.16 4.66
CA PHE A 18 -2.41 9.01 4.57
C PHE A 18 -0.97 9.42 4.83
N GLU A 19 -0.29 8.69 5.69
CA GLU A 19 1.02 9.04 6.21
C GLU A 19 1.98 7.87 6.11
N MET A 20 3.23 8.17 5.80
CA MET A 20 4.34 7.23 5.80
C MET A 20 5.16 7.42 7.08
N ASN A 21 5.13 6.45 7.97
CA ASN A 21 5.80 6.51 9.26
C ASN A 21 7.23 5.98 9.17
N ASN A 22 8.19 6.89 9.21
CA ASN A 22 9.62 6.57 9.25
C ASN A 22 10.16 6.84 10.65
N THR A 23 10.57 5.82 11.37
CA THR A 23 11.17 5.98 12.70
C THR A 23 12.66 6.19 12.60
N VAL A 24 13.12 7.42 12.84
CA VAL A 24 14.55 7.79 12.88
C VAL A 24 14.95 8.15 14.31
N LYS A 25 15.95 7.44 14.85
CA LYS A 25 16.60 7.80 16.11
C LYS A 25 17.76 8.73 15.83
N GLN A 26 17.84 9.82 16.60
CA GLN A 26 18.93 10.78 16.52
C GLN A 26 19.58 10.93 17.89
N THR A 27 20.90 10.90 17.91
CA THR A 27 21.69 11.12 19.14
C THR A 27 22.82 12.07 18.81
N ALA A 28 22.97 13.12 19.61
CA ALA A 28 24.12 14.03 19.54
C ALA A 28 25.25 13.50 20.42
N THR A 29 26.46 13.40 19.88
CA THR A 29 27.66 13.10 20.66
C THR A 29 28.12 14.33 21.44
N ALA A 30 28.98 14.17 22.44
CA ALA A 30 29.59 15.27 23.20
C ALA A 30 30.39 16.23 22.30
N SER A 31 30.85 15.78 21.13
CA SER A 31 31.52 16.61 20.12
C SER A 31 30.57 17.35 19.18
N GLY A 32 29.25 17.28 19.41
CA GLY A 32 28.24 17.93 18.57
C GLY A 32 27.90 17.17 17.28
N ARG A 33 28.48 15.98 17.02
CA ARG A 33 28.14 15.16 15.85
C ARG A 33 26.79 14.50 16.07
N ILE A 34 25.89 14.63 15.08
CA ILE A 34 24.59 13.95 15.07
C ILE A 34 24.77 12.56 14.42
N ILE A 35 24.46 11.52 15.17
CA ILE A 35 24.36 10.16 14.69
C ILE A 35 22.88 9.85 14.47
N ARG A 36 22.54 9.33 13.28
CA ARG A 36 21.19 8.92 12.92
C ARG A 36 21.16 7.43 12.61
N SER A 37 20.13 6.77 13.08
CA SER A 37 19.85 5.37 12.71
C SER A 37 18.35 5.18 12.55
N THR A 38 17.96 4.32 11.62
CA THR A 38 16.61 3.78 11.53
C THR A 38 16.68 2.30 11.84
N ASN A 39 15.74 1.78 12.58
CA ASN A 39 15.64 0.37 12.93
C ASN A 39 14.22 -0.17 12.81
N ALA A 40 13.39 0.54 12.10
CA ALA A 40 12.03 0.10 11.84
C ALA A 40 11.73 0.17 10.34
N THR A 41 11.03 -0.80 9.86
CA THR A 41 10.42 -0.75 8.54
C THR A 41 9.42 0.40 8.49
N THR A 42 9.44 1.15 7.41
CA THR A 42 8.43 2.19 7.14
C THR A 42 7.06 1.55 7.09
N LEU A 43 6.11 2.07 7.88
CA LEU A 43 4.72 1.62 7.89
C LEU A 43 3.80 2.73 7.41
N TRP A 44 2.76 2.35 6.71
CA TRP A 44 1.69 3.25 6.32
C TRP A 44 0.64 3.35 7.42
N SER A 45 0.15 4.55 7.68
CA SER A 45 -1.01 4.77 8.53
C SER A 45 -1.92 5.83 7.92
N GLY A 46 -3.16 5.86 8.35
CA GLY A 46 -4.05 6.88 7.82
C GLY A 46 -5.37 6.93 8.54
N THR A 47 -6.08 8.03 8.28
CA THR A 47 -7.45 8.26 8.69
C THR A 47 -8.33 8.31 7.45
N LEU A 48 -9.32 7.43 7.39
CA LEU A 48 -10.27 7.31 6.30
C LEU A 48 -11.61 7.90 6.74
N GLN A 49 -12.02 9.00 6.13
CA GLN A 49 -13.26 9.69 6.45
C GLN A 49 -14.34 9.34 5.44
N PHE A 50 -15.52 9.00 5.94
CA PHE A 50 -16.68 8.72 5.11
C PHE A 50 -17.58 9.96 4.99
N PRO A 51 -18.28 10.14 3.85
CA PRO A 51 -19.34 11.14 3.76
C PRO A 51 -20.46 10.79 4.75
N PRO A 52 -21.28 11.79 5.16
CA PRO A 52 -22.51 11.49 5.86
C PRO A 52 -23.36 10.52 5.03
N MET A 53 -23.72 9.37 5.59
CA MET A 53 -24.36 8.26 4.88
C MET A 53 -25.64 7.83 5.58
N THR A 54 -26.54 7.22 4.85
CA THR A 54 -27.75 6.63 5.42
C THR A 54 -27.42 5.40 6.27
N LEU A 55 -28.33 5.02 7.16
CA LEU A 55 -28.14 3.82 7.96
C LEU A 55 -27.97 2.57 7.08
N ALA A 56 -28.67 2.49 5.95
CA ALA A 56 -28.57 1.36 5.03
C ALA A 56 -27.17 1.23 4.39
N GLU A 57 -26.55 2.34 4.03
CA GLU A 57 -25.18 2.38 3.51
C GLU A 57 -24.15 2.06 4.59
N PHE A 58 -24.42 2.43 5.85
CA PHE A 58 -23.51 2.17 6.95
C PHE A 58 -23.52 0.73 7.47
N LEU A 59 -24.64 0.01 7.37
CA LEU A 59 -24.77 -1.35 7.90
C LEU A 59 -23.71 -2.34 7.40
N PRO A 60 -23.31 -2.38 6.11
CA PRO A 60 -22.22 -3.23 5.64
C PRO A 60 -20.88 -2.89 6.28
N ILE A 61 -20.57 -1.59 6.44
CA ILE A 61 -19.36 -1.13 7.11
C ILE A 61 -19.35 -1.54 8.57
N LYS A 62 -20.46 -1.32 9.28
CA LYS A 62 -20.63 -1.74 10.68
C LYS A 62 -20.43 -3.25 10.86
N GLY A 63 -20.98 -4.05 9.96
CA GLY A 63 -20.79 -5.50 9.97
C GLY A 63 -19.32 -5.90 9.74
N PHE A 64 -18.63 -5.21 8.86
CA PHE A 64 -17.20 -5.41 8.61
C PHE A 64 -16.37 -5.05 9.85
N LEU A 65 -16.61 -3.88 10.46
CA LEU A 65 -15.92 -3.43 11.68
C LEU A 65 -16.07 -4.42 12.83
N ALA A 66 -17.26 -5.02 12.99
CA ALA A 66 -17.47 -6.06 14.00
C ALA A 66 -16.55 -7.28 13.77
N ARG A 67 -16.25 -7.61 12.51
CA ARG A 67 -15.30 -8.68 12.15
C ARG A 67 -13.85 -8.30 12.40
N CYS A 68 -13.48 -7.02 12.36
CA CYS A 68 -12.14 -6.52 12.68
C CYS A 68 -11.76 -6.76 14.15
N LYS A 69 -12.73 -6.86 15.06
CA LYS A 69 -12.53 -7.11 16.50
C LYS A 69 -11.53 -6.15 17.14
N GLY A 70 -11.68 -4.83 16.90
CA GLY A 70 -10.83 -3.80 17.49
C GLY A 70 -9.36 -3.90 17.06
N GLY A 71 -9.08 -4.23 15.80
CA GLY A 71 -7.72 -4.32 15.28
C GLY A 71 -7.04 -5.69 15.44
N LEU A 72 -7.77 -6.72 15.92
CA LEU A 72 -7.22 -8.08 16.00
C LEU A 72 -7.07 -8.72 14.61
N ASN A 73 -7.98 -8.43 13.69
CA ASN A 73 -8.03 -9.03 12.36
C ASN A 73 -7.61 -8.03 11.28
N GLU A 74 -6.92 -8.57 10.26
CA GLU A 74 -6.37 -7.83 9.15
C GLU A 74 -7.35 -7.78 7.97
N PHE A 75 -7.27 -6.69 7.20
CA PHE A 75 -8.06 -6.52 5.98
C PHE A 75 -7.26 -5.76 4.93
N ASP A 76 -7.66 -5.90 3.68
CA ASP A 76 -7.10 -5.10 2.59
C ASP A 76 -8.00 -3.88 2.31
N VAL A 77 -7.38 -2.74 2.07
CA VAL A 77 -8.06 -1.52 1.64
C VAL A 77 -7.37 -0.94 0.42
N VAL A 78 -8.16 -0.63 -0.60
CA VAL A 78 -7.72 0.14 -1.77
C VAL A 78 -8.03 1.60 -1.50
N ILE A 79 -7.01 2.44 -1.49
CA ILE A 79 -7.14 3.86 -1.18
C ILE A 79 -7.21 4.63 -2.50
N PRO A 80 -8.33 5.29 -2.82
CA PRO A 80 -8.45 6.07 -4.05
C PRO A 80 -7.28 7.05 -4.19
N THR A 81 -6.78 7.22 -5.41
CA THR A 81 -5.63 8.07 -5.75
C THR A 81 -4.27 7.50 -5.33
N VAL A 82 -4.13 6.96 -4.10
CA VAL A 82 -2.87 6.40 -3.60
C VAL A 82 -2.59 5.02 -4.20
N SER A 83 -3.62 4.19 -4.27
CA SER A 83 -3.54 2.81 -4.80
C SER A 83 -3.58 2.73 -6.33
N GLN A 84 -3.79 3.86 -7.01
CA GLN A 84 -3.91 3.90 -8.46
C GLN A 84 -2.57 4.23 -9.11
N ASN A 85 -2.32 3.59 -10.25
CA ASN A 85 -1.19 3.92 -11.09
C ASN A 85 -1.43 5.25 -11.82
N SER A 86 -0.44 6.14 -11.79
CA SER A 86 -0.54 7.47 -12.41
C SER A 86 -0.60 7.45 -13.95
N LYS A 87 -0.26 6.30 -14.57
CA LYS A 87 -0.43 6.07 -16.02
C LYS A 87 -1.85 5.63 -16.41
N GLY A 88 -2.72 5.41 -15.43
CA GLY A 88 -4.12 5.04 -15.67
C GLY A 88 -4.33 3.58 -16.05
N TYR A 89 -3.39 2.70 -15.75
CA TYR A 89 -3.62 1.27 -15.90
C TYR A 89 -4.70 0.81 -14.92
N SER A 90 -5.70 0.12 -15.44
CA SER A 90 -6.86 -0.35 -14.68
C SER A 90 -6.66 -1.75 -14.08
N ASP A 91 -5.68 -2.49 -14.59
CA ASP A 91 -5.31 -3.82 -14.13
C ASP A 91 -3.83 -4.10 -14.40
N ASP A 92 -3.30 -5.11 -13.70
CA ASP A 92 -1.90 -5.50 -13.82
C ASP A 92 -1.61 -6.24 -15.13
N THR A 93 -2.62 -6.75 -15.82
CA THR A 93 -2.48 -7.53 -17.07
C THR A 93 -2.08 -6.65 -18.24
N SER A 94 -2.46 -5.37 -18.22
CA SER A 94 -2.13 -4.38 -19.27
C SER A 94 -0.62 -4.15 -19.38
N VAL A 95 0.11 -4.24 -18.27
CA VAL A 95 1.56 -4.02 -18.18
C VAL A 95 2.32 -5.32 -17.99
N SER A 96 1.73 -6.28 -17.27
CA SER A 96 2.25 -7.63 -17.00
C SER A 96 3.71 -7.64 -16.57
N LEU A 97 4.01 -6.88 -15.48
CA LEU A 97 5.37 -6.82 -14.94
C LEU A 97 5.78 -8.16 -14.31
N THR A 98 6.88 -8.70 -14.79
CA THR A 98 7.49 -9.94 -14.26
C THR A 98 8.87 -9.67 -13.72
N VAL A 99 9.19 -10.24 -12.57
CA VAL A 99 10.52 -10.16 -11.95
C VAL A 99 11.49 -11.06 -12.73
N THR A 100 12.57 -10.48 -13.24
CA THR A 100 13.57 -11.22 -14.05
C THR A 100 14.76 -11.71 -13.25
N SER A 101 15.05 -11.08 -12.12
CA SER A 101 16.15 -11.46 -11.21
C SER A 101 15.69 -11.42 -9.77
N ALA A 102 16.05 -12.44 -8.98
CA ALA A 102 15.73 -12.46 -7.57
C ALA A 102 16.37 -11.27 -6.84
N ALA A 103 15.62 -10.72 -5.88
CA ALA A 103 16.09 -9.65 -5.00
C ALA A 103 15.98 -10.13 -3.54
N ALA A 104 17.05 -9.98 -2.77
CA ALA A 104 17.06 -10.34 -1.36
C ALA A 104 16.27 -9.31 -0.51
N ALA A 105 15.85 -9.71 0.67
CA ALA A 105 15.38 -8.76 1.68
C ALA A 105 16.45 -7.69 1.93
N GLY A 106 16.03 -6.43 2.09
CA GLY A 106 16.92 -5.26 2.17
C GLY A 106 17.29 -4.64 0.83
N ALA A 107 16.89 -5.20 -0.32
CA ALA A 107 17.07 -4.57 -1.61
C ALA A 107 16.12 -3.38 -1.81
N THR A 108 16.58 -2.35 -2.52
CA THR A 108 15.80 -1.15 -2.89
C THR A 108 15.58 -1.04 -4.40
N SER A 109 15.94 -2.08 -5.14
CA SER A 109 15.72 -2.16 -6.59
C SER A 109 15.44 -3.58 -7.03
N ILE A 110 14.72 -3.71 -8.16
CA ILE A 110 14.40 -5.01 -8.75
C ILE A 110 14.36 -4.89 -10.28
N SER A 111 14.88 -5.93 -10.96
CA SER A 111 14.83 -6.01 -12.42
C SER A 111 13.54 -6.69 -12.86
N VAL A 112 12.87 -6.09 -13.85
CA VAL A 112 11.58 -6.54 -14.36
C VAL A 112 11.57 -6.58 -15.88
N ASN A 113 10.61 -7.31 -16.42
CA ASN A 113 10.28 -7.31 -17.85
C ASN A 113 8.78 -7.09 -18.04
N SER A 114 8.43 -6.37 -19.09
CA SER A 114 7.07 -6.09 -19.53
C SER A 114 6.94 -6.37 -21.03
N PRO A 115 5.78 -6.74 -21.55
CA PRO A 115 5.53 -6.78 -22.98
C PRO A 115 5.54 -5.40 -23.65
N LEU A 116 5.44 -4.31 -22.86
CA LEU A 116 5.56 -2.94 -23.33
C LEU A 116 7.02 -2.58 -23.50
N THR A 117 7.41 -2.07 -24.65
CA THR A 117 8.79 -1.67 -24.99
C THR A 117 8.90 -0.16 -25.20
N ASN A 118 10.04 0.42 -24.83
CA ASN A 118 10.32 1.87 -24.95
C ASN A 118 9.17 2.73 -24.37
N THR A 119 8.60 2.28 -23.26
CA THR A 119 7.41 2.90 -22.65
C THR A 119 7.65 3.16 -21.18
N THR A 120 7.31 4.35 -20.71
CA THR A 120 7.30 4.64 -19.26
C THR A 120 6.08 4.01 -18.63
N ILE A 121 6.28 3.02 -17.76
CA ILE A 121 5.24 2.20 -17.13
C ILE A 121 4.86 2.66 -15.73
N LEU A 122 5.78 3.28 -15.00
CA LEU A 122 5.57 3.82 -13.66
C LEU A 122 6.17 5.21 -13.55
N ASN A 123 5.56 6.08 -12.77
CA ASN A 123 6.08 7.40 -12.43
C ASN A 123 6.63 7.42 -10.99
N PRO A 124 7.46 8.41 -10.65
CA PRO A 124 7.84 8.63 -9.26
C PRO A 124 6.61 8.81 -8.38
N GLY A 125 6.58 8.13 -7.25
CA GLY A 125 5.45 8.17 -6.31
C GLY A 125 4.34 7.14 -6.57
N ASP A 126 4.36 6.41 -7.68
CA ASP A 126 3.45 5.28 -7.87
C ASP A 126 3.71 4.21 -6.81
N THR A 127 2.64 3.54 -6.39
CA THR A 127 2.72 2.43 -5.44
C THR A 127 2.74 1.10 -6.15
N ILE A 128 3.53 0.17 -5.62
CA ILE A 128 3.61 -1.21 -6.09
C ILE A 128 3.57 -2.18 -4.91
N ARG A 129 3.13 -3.40 -5.17
CA ARG A 129 3.15 -4.50 -4.20
C ARG A 129 3.53 -5.80 -4.92
N PHE A 130 4.30 -6.64 -4.24
CA PHE A 130 4.58 -7.99 -4.69
C PHE A 130 3.55 -8.95 -4.10
N ASP A 131 3.07 -9.93 -4.87
CA ASP A 131 2.01 -10.83 -4.41
C ASP A 131 2.47 -11.87 -3.38
N ASN A 132 3.79 -12.03 -3.17
CA ASN A 132 4.35 -12.94 -2.16
C ASN A 132 4.36 -12.35 -0.74
N HIS A 133 4.04 -11.06 -0.57
CA HIS A 133 3.92 -10.42 0.74
C HIS A 133 3.01 -9.18 0.71
N THR A 134 2.74 -8.60 1.87
CA THR A 134 1.70 -7.57 2.03
C THR A 134 2.21 -6.14 1.99
N LYS A 135 3.55 -5.93 2.03
CA LYS A 135 4.16 -4.60 2.04
C LYS A 135 3.92 -3.86 0.74
N VAL A 136 3.53 -2.58 0.86
CA VAL A 136 3.42 -1.65 -0.27
C VAL A 136 4.65 -0.75 -0.33
N TYR A 137 5.19 -0.58 -1.53
CA TYR A 137 6.38 0.20 -1.84
C TYR A 137 6.04 1.39 -2.72
N ILE A 138 6.86 2.46 -2.64
CA ILE A 138 6.78 3.63 -3.54
C ILE A 138 7.93 3.59 -4.52
N VAL A 139 7.62 3.85 -5.78
CA VAL A 139 8.62 4.04 -6.84
C VAL A 139 9.36 5.35 -6.63
N THR A 140 10.69 5.30 -6.64
CA THR A 140 11.58 6.45 -6.36
C THR A 140 12.38 6.92 -7.57
N ASP A 141 12.23 6.29 -8.73
CA ASP A 141 12.89 6.69 -9.97
C ASP A 141 12.48 8.09 -10.38
N SER A 142 13.41 9.04 -10.38
CA SER A 142 13.13 10.47 -10.62
C SER A 142 12.54 10.78 -12.01
N GLU A 143 12.83 9.97 -13.01
CA GLU A 143 12.35 10.10 -14.38
C GLU A 143 11.25 9.08 -14.74
N GLY A 144 10.85 8.29 -13.75
CA GLY A 144 9.95 7.15 -13.93
C GLY A 144 10.66 5.92 -14.51
N VAL A 145 9.97 4.80 -14.44
CA VAL A 145 10.46 3.50 -14.90
C VAL A 145 10.10 3.32 -16.37
N THR A 146 11.12 3.32 -17.24
CA THR A 146 10.94 3.17 -18.69
C THR A 146 11.57 1.86 -19.15
N THR A 147 10.82 1.08 -19.90
CA THR A 147 11.29 -0.18 -20.51
C THR A 147 12.18 0.08 -21.72
N ASP A 148 13.17 -0.78 -21.91
CA ASP A 148 14.03 -0.79 -23.09
C ASP A 148 13.32 -1.41 -24.32
N GLY A 149 14.04 -1.55 -25.46
CA GLY A 149 13.54 -2.16 -26.67
C GLY A 149 13.20 -3.66 -26.54
N SER A 150 13.59 -4.30 -25.44
CA SER A 150 13.28 -5.70 -25.11
C SER A 150 12.27 -5.82 -23.97
N GLY A 151 11.74 -4.70 -23.48
CA GLY A 151 10.79 -4.66 -22.38
C GLY A 151 11.43 -4.73 -20.98
N ASN A 152 12.76 -4.71 -20.85
CA ASN A 152 13.40 -4.75 -19.55
C ASN A 152 13.43 -3.37 -18.90
N ALA A 153 13.29 -3.35 -17.58
CA ALA A 153 13.45 -2.16 -16.77
C ALA A 153 13.98 -2.52 -15.37
N THR A 154 14.46 -1.52 -14.66
CA THR A 154 14.76 -1.63 -13.23
C THR A 154 13.84 -0.67 -12.49
N ILE A 155 13.19 -1.15 -11.44
CA ILE A 155 12.37 -0.34 -10.54
C ILE A 155 13.16 -0.07 -9.28
N ASN A 156 13.40 1.20 -8.95
CA ASN A 156 13.91 1.62 -7.65
C ASN A 156 12.73 2.01 -6.77
N PHE A 157 12.74 1.58 -5.52
CA PHE A 157 11.63 1.77 -4.60
C PHE A 157 12.09 1.91 -3.14
N GLU A 158 11.21 2.47 -2.33
CA GLU A 158 11.33 2.55 -0.87
C GLU A 158 10.01 2.11 -0.20
N PRO A 159 10.09 1.56 0.99
CA PRO A 159 11.27 1.15 1.77
C PRO A 159 11.98 -0.06 1.14
N GLU A 160 13.07 -0.49 1.76
CA GLU A 160 13.77 -1.73 1.38
C GLU A 160 12.86 -2.96 1.49
N LEU A 161 13.09 -3.98 0.66
CA LEU A 161 12.29 -5.22 0.66
C LEU A 161 12.27 -5.87 2.04
N VAL A 162 11.08 -6.09 2.58
CA VAL A 162 10.89 -6.82 3.86
C VAL A 162 11.05 -8.33 3.70
N THR A 163 10.77 -8.84 2.50
CA THR A 163 10.85 -10.26 2.16
C THR A 163 11.53 -10.41 0.80
N ALA A 164 12.37 -11.42 0.64
CA ALA A 164 13.00 -11.71 -0.64
C ALA A 164 11.95 -11.99 -1.72
N VAL A 165 12.23 -11.52 -2.93
CA VAL A 165 11.38 -11.70 -4.12
C VAL A 165 12.15 -12.53 -5.13
N ASP A 166 11.64 -13.70 -5.49
CA ASP A 166 12.28 -14.59 -6.46
C ASP A 166 11.99 -14.13 -7.90
N ALA A 167 12.86 -14.53 -8.82
CA ALA A 167 12.59 -14.34 -10.24
C ALA A 167 11.40 -15.21 -10.66
N ARG A 168 10.58 -14.68 -11.57
CA ARG A 168 9.48 -15.44 -12.15
C ARG A 168 10.03 -16.39 -13.22
N ASP A 169 9.81 -17.68 -13.02
CA ASP A 169 10.15 -18.74 -13.96
C ASP A 169 8.87 -19.41 -14.53
N SER A 170 9.05 -20.51 -15.26
CA SER A 170 7.95 -21.32 -15.83
C SER A 170 7.04 -21.96 -14.76
N SER A 171 7.49 -22.04 -13.52
CA SER A 171 6.75 -22.60 -12.38
C SER A 171 5.91 -21.56 -11.67
N GLY A 172 6.03 -20.29 -12.07
CA GLY A 172 5.45 -19.12 -11.41
C GLY A 172 6.53 -18.30 -10.72
N GLY A 173 6.13 -17.32 -10.00
CA GLY A 173 6.92 -16.35 -9.25
C GLY A 173 6.07 -15.14 -8.97
N PRO A 174 6.49 -14.23 -8.07
CA PRO A 174 5.65 -13.12 -7.67
C PRO A 174 5.34 -12.20 -8.84
N LEU A 175 4.08 -11.80 -8.91
CA LEU A 175 3.60 -10.73 -9.76
C LEU A 175 3.74 -9.40 -9.04
N ILE A 176 3.91 -8.36 -9.82
CA ILE A 176 3.91 -6.98 -9.31
C ILE A 176 2.52 -6.39 -9.56
N GLN A 177 1.83 -6.07 -8.48
CA GLN A 177 0.58 -5.31 -8.50
C GLN A 177 0.93 -3.83 -8.59
N LEU A 178 0.34 -3.13 -9.56
CA LEU A 178 0.55 -1.70 -9.82
C LEU A 178 -0.77 -0.94 -10.05
N ALA A 179 -1.88 -1.67 -10.17
CA ALA A 179 -3.22 -1.12 -10.28
C ALA A 179 -4.04 -1.53 -9.06
N GLU A 180 -4.77 -0.58 -8.48
CA GLU A 180 -5.59 -0.81 -7.28
C GLU A 180 -4.84 -1.53 -6.15
N VAL A 181 -3.59 -1.12 -5.92
CA VAL A 181 -2.69 -1.76 -4.96
C VAL A 181 -3.32 -1.78 -3.56
N PRO A 182 -3.63 -2.96 -2.99
CA PRO A 182 -4.28 -3.04 -1.71
C PRO A 182 -3.26 -2.91 -0.57
N PHE A 183 -3.60 -2.09 0.41
CA PHE A 183 -2.84 -1.98 1.65
C PHE A 183 -3.40 -2.95 2.69
N ARG A 184 -2.55 -3.80 3.27
CA ARG A 184 -2.92 -4.68 4.39
C ARG A 184 -2.90 -3.88 5.67
N MET A 185 -4.07 -3.71 6.30
CA MET A 185 -4.30 -2.82 7.42
C MET A 185 -4.96 -3.51 8.60
N ILE A 186 -4.78 -2.93 9.78
CA ILE A 186 -5.58 -3.17 10.98
C ILE A 186 -6.12 -1.84 11.50
N LEU A 187 -7.17 -1.92 12.31
CA LEU A 187 -7.66 -0.77 13.07
C LEU A 187 -6.66 -0.39 14.18
N THR A 188 -6.39 0.90 14.35
CA THR A 188 -5.56 1.38 15.46
C THR A 188 -6.37 1.58 16.73
N ASN A 189 -7.68 1.88 16.61
CA ASN A 189 -8.57 2.13 17.72
C ASN A 189 -9.35 0.87 18.12
N GLU A 190 -9.27 0.48 19.39
CA GLU A 190 -10.07 -0.60 19.96
C GLU A 190 -11.55 -0.23 20.03
N VAL A 191 -11.83 1.05 20.29
CA VAL A 191 -13.19 1.61 20.37
C VAL A 191 -13.51 2.31 19.05
N GLN A 192 -14.64 1.94 18.45
CA GLN A 192 -15.14 2.55 17.23
C GLN A 192 -16.27 3.51 17.56
N GLU A 193 -16.04 4.80 17.41
CA GLU A 193 -17.05 5.84 17.63
C GLU A 193 -17.92 6.02 16.39
N MET A 194 -19.22 5.95 16.57
CA MET A 194 -20.20 6.11 15.50
C MET A 194 -21.16 7.24 15.86
N THR A 195 -21.13 8.32 15.09
CA THR A 195 -22.00 9.47 15.33
C THR A 195 -23.30 9.34 14.53
N TYR A 196 -24.42 9.19 15.24
CA TYR A 196 -25.78 9.19 14.67
C TYR A 196 -26.37 10.61 14.79
N ARG A 197 -26.64 11.22 13.66
CA ARG A 197 -27.17 12.59 13.61
C ARG A 197 -28.70 12.58 13.67
N THR A 198 -29.27 13.71 14.10
CA THR A 198 -30.73 13.88 14.19
C THR A 198 -31.41 13.94 12.82
N ASP A 199 -30.67 14.20 11.75
CA ASP A 199 -31.15 14.17 10.37
C ASP A 199 -31.22 12.74 9.78
N GLY A 200 -30.92 11.72 10.58
CA GLY A 200 -30.93 10.30 10.18
C GLY A 200 -29.65 9.85 9.45
N LEU A 201 -28.64 10.70 9.34
CA LEU A 201 -27.35 10.34 8.75
C LEU A 201 -26.36 9.84 9.80
N VAL A 202 -25.46 8.98 9.36
CA VAL A 202 -24.34 8.45 10.16
C VAL A 202 -23.06 9.07 9.63
N GLN A 203 -22.22 9.56 10.53
CA GLN A 203 -20.87 10.01 10.23
C GLN A 203 -19.87 9.07 10.91
N TYR A 204 -18.83 8.67 10.15
CA TYR A 204 -17.85 7.71 10.61
C TYR A 204 -16.45 8.04 10.06
N GLU A 205 -15.46 7.77 10.90
CA GLU A 205 -14.04 7.92 10.59
C GLU A 205 -13.29 6.68 11.08
N LEU A 206 -12.28 6.25 10.34
CA LEU A 206 -11.55 5.02 10.55
C LEU A 206 -10.06 5.28 10.57
N ASP A 207 -9.39 4.97 11.69
CA ASP A 207 -7.93 5.03 11.78
C ASP A 207 -7.32 3.65 11.56
N VAL A 208 -6.34 3.60 10.65
CA VAL A 208 -5.71 2.36 10.19
C VAL A 208 -4.19 2.45 10.20
N ILE A 209 -3.55 1.31 10.37
CA ILE A 209 -2.11 1.14 10.22
C ILE A 209 -1.79 -0.14 9.46
N GLU A 210 -0.74 -0.10 8.64
CA GLU A 210 -0.25 -1.23 7.87
C GLU A 210 0.31 -2.32 8.78
N VAL A 211 0.09 -3.58 8.36
CA VAL A 211 0.63 -4.80 8.98
C VAL A 211 1.48 -5.56 7.98
N LEU A 212 2.59 -6.12 8.45
CA LEU A 212 3.55 -6.91 7.68
C LEU A 212 3.41 -8.39 7.96
#